data_7920379ff840fe5e93713f05fe19cbf7
#
_entry.id   7920379ff840fe5e93713f05fe19cbf7
#
_cell.length_a   1.000
_cell.length_b   1.000
_cell.length_c   1.000
_cell.angle_alpha   90.00
_cell.angle_beta   90.00
_cell.angle_gamma   90.00
#
_symmetry.space_group_name_H-M   'P 1'
#
loop_
_entity.id
_entity.type
_entity.pdbx_description
1 polymer ?
#
loop_
_entity_poly.entity_id
_entity_poly.type
_entity_poly.pdbx_seq_one_letter_code
_entity_poly.pdbx_strand_id
1 'polypeptide(L)'
;MIDRRSKVAIFGDILRTIEKKNGKAKPTHILYGANLSHDRLKMHLESLTSQGFIEKMSENGQTFYVLTNKGKEFLSGFNKMERYFDAFGVQI
;
A
#
# COMPACT_ATOMS: atom_id res chain seq x y z
N MET A 1 8.86 -5.89 -17.04
CA MET A 1 9.27 -4.57 -16.53
C MET A 1 9.85 -4.72 -15.12
N ILE A 2 11.00 -4.12 -14.87
CA ILE A 2 11.63 -4.15 -13.55
C ILE A 2 11.17 -2.94 -12.75
N ASP A 3 10.57 -3.20 -11.60
CA ASP A 3 10.19 -2.15 -10.66
C ASP A 3 11.42 -1.77 -9.84
N ARG A 4 11.79 -0.48 -9.88
CA ARG A 4 12.98 0.02 -9.18
C ARG A 4 12.69 0.49 -7.76
N ARG A 5 11.42 0.49 -7.38
CA ARG A 5 11.04 0.87 -6.02
C ARG A 5 11.48 -0.21 -5.04
N SER A 6 11.87 0.19 -3.83
CA SER A 6 12.10 -0.75 -2.74
C SER A 6 10.77 -1.39 -2.33
N LYS A 7 10.84 -2.53 -1.66
CA LYS A 7 9.65 -3.19 -1.12
C LYS A 7 8.87 -2.26 -0.19
N VAL A 8 9.58 -1.50 0.65
CA VAL A 8 8.93 -0.56 1.58
C VAL A 8 8.25 0.58 0.83
N ALA A 9 8.83 1.05 -0.27
CA ALA A 9 8.22 2.10 -1.09
C ALA A 9 6.95 1.59 -1.77
N ILE A 10 6.95 0.34 -2.25
CA ILE A 10 5.76 -0.28 -2.84
C ILE A 10 4.66 -0.42 -1.79
N PHE A 11 5.00 -0.87 -0.59
CA PHE A 11 4.06 -0.97 0.53
C PHE A 11 3.47 0.41 0.85
N GLY A 12 4.32 1.43 0.91
CA GLY A 12 3.86 2.81 1.14
C GLY A 12 2.88 3.27 0.07
N ASP A 13 3.16 2.99 -1.20
CA ASP A 13 2.29 3.38 -2.30
C ASP A 13 0.94 2.66 -2.24
N ILE A 14 0.92 1.37 -1.88
CA ILE A 14 -0.31 0.61 -1.72
C ILE A 14 -1.15 1.19 -0.58
N LEU A 15 -0.55 1.39 0.59
CA LEU A 15 -1.27 1.90 1.76
C LEU A 15 -1.76 3.32 1.55
N ARG A 16 -0.97 4.15 0.88
CA ARG A 16 -1.36 5.52 0.53
C ARG A 16 -2.56 5.53 -0.42
N THR A 17 -2.59 4.60 -1.38
CA THR A 17 -3.72 4.48 -2.30
C THR A 17 -4.99 4.12 -1.55
N ILE A 18 -4.91 3.18 -0.60
CA ILE A 18 -6.06 2.80 0.23
C ILE A 18 -6.52 4.00 1.07
N GLU A 19 -5.58 4.73 1.67
CA GLU A 19 -5.89 5.92 2.47
C GLU A 19 -6.65 6.96 1.66
N LYS A 20 -6.25 7.19 0.41
CA LYS A 20 -6.92 8.15 -0.48
C LYS A 20 -8.35 7.74 -0.82
N LYS A 21 -8.69 6.47 -0.64
CA LYS A 21 -10.04 5.94 -0.81
C LYS A 21 -10.77 5.80 0.53
N ASN A 22 -10.46 6.67 1.47
CA ASN A 22 -11.05 6.70 2.82
C ASN A 22 -10.81 5.42 3.61
N GLY A 23 -9.66 4.79 3.40
CA GLY A 23 -9.23 3.60 4.14
C GLY A 23 -9.79 2.27 3.61
N LYS A 24 -10.50 2.29 2.47
CA LYS A 24 -11.12 1.10 1.88
C LYS A 24 -11.02 1.19 0.36
N ALA A 25 -10.37 0.25 -0.28
CA ALA A 25 -10.14 0.29 -1.72
C ALA A 25 -10.36 -1.07 -2.39
N LYS A 26 -10.82 -1.03 -3.64
CA LYS A 26 -10.90 -2.22 -4.49
C LYS A 26 -9.51 -2.58 -5.02
N PRO A 27 -9.26 -3.87 -5.33
CA PRO A 27 -7.98 -4.27 -5.92
C PRO A 27 -7.59 -3.47 -7.17
N THR A 28 -8.57 -3.16 -8.04
CA THR A 28 -8.30 -2.38 -9.25
C THR A 28 -7.82 -0.97 -8.95
N HIS A 29 -8.38 -0.33 -7.92
CA HIS A 29 -7.93 0.99 -7.48
C HIS A 29 -6.48 0.93 -7.00
N ILE A 30 -6.14 -0.12 -6.26
CA ILE A 30 -4.79 -0.30 -5.73
C ILE A 30 -3.81 -0.58 -6.87
N LEU A 31 -4.22 -1.43 -7.83
CA LEU A 31 -3.41 -1.76 -9.00
C LEU A 31 -2.94 -0.51 -9.73
N TYR A 32 -3.88 0.37 -10.05
CA TYR A 32 -3.57 1.59 -10.80
C TYR A 32 -2.87 2.63 -9.92
N GLY A 33 -3.33 2.78 -8.69
CA GLY A 33 -2.76 3.78 -7.78
C GLY A 33 -1.32 3.48 -7.39
N ALA A 34 -0.97 2.22 -7.24
CA ALA A 34 0.39 1.79 -6.89
C ALA A 34 1.22 1.42 -8.13
N ASN A 35 0.62 1.46 -9.32
CA ASN A 35 1.29 1.15 -10.58
C ASN A 35 1.98 -0.22 -10.56
N LEU A 36 1.19 -1.26 -10.33
CA LEU A 36 1.67 -2.64 -10.24
C LEU A 36 1.01 -3.54 -11.29
N SER A 37 1.70 -4.62 -11.65
CA SER A 37 1.07 -5.70 -12.40
C SER A 37 0.16 -6.51 -11.46
N HIS A 38 -0.74 -7.32 -12.04
CA HIS A 38 -1.63 -8.17 -11.24
C HIS A 38 -0.88 -9.12 -10.32
N ASP A 39 0.16 -9.77 -10.84
CA ASP A 39 0.94 -10.76 -10.07
C ASP A 39 1.68 -10.10 -8.91
N ARG A 40 2.27 -8.94 -9.16
CA ARG A 40 2.98 -8.20 -8.11
C ARG A 40 2.03 -7.67 -7.05
N LEU A 41 0.89 -7.14 -7.48
CA LEU A 41 -0.14 -6.68 -6.56
C LEU A 41 -0.59 -7.81 -5.64
N LYS A 42 -0.92 -8.98 -6.22
CA LYS A 42 -1.37 -10.14 -5.45
C LYS A 42 -0.34 -10.52 -4.38
N MET A 43 0.93 -10.59 -4.76
CA MET A 43 2.01 -10.94 -3.85
C MET A 43 2.12 -9.94 -2.68
N HIS A 44 2.08 -8.66 -2.99
CA HIS A 44 2.21 -7.62 -1.96
C HIS A 44 0.96 -7.52 -1.08
N LEU A 45 -0.24 -7.70 -1.64
CA LEU A 45 -1.47 -7.71 -0.85
C LEU A 45 -1.49 -8.88 0.13
N GLU A 46 -1.05 -10.06 -0.30
CA GLU A 46 -0.93 -11.22 0.60
C GLU A 46 0.05 -10.94 1.74
N SER A 47 1.18 -10.34 1.43
CA SER A 47 2.19 -9.99 2.41
C SER A 47 1.67 -8.96 3.42
N LEU A 48 1.03 -7.90 2.94
CA LEU A 48 0.48 -6.85 3.80
C LEU A 48 -0.65 -7.36 4.69
N THR A 49 -1.50 -8.24 4.15
CA THR A 49 -2.59 -8.86 4.90
C THR A 49 -2.02 -9.76 5.99
N SER A 50 -1.06 -10.60 5.63
CA SER A 50 -0.39 -11.51 6.56
C SER A 50 0.28 -10.78 7.72
N GLN A 51 0.83 -9.59 7.47
CA GLN A 51 1.48 -8.78 8.49
C GLN A 51 0.52 -7.89 9.27
N GLY A 52 -0.76 -7.89 8.92
CA GLY A 52 -1.78 -7.15 9.66
C GLY A 52 -1.88 -5.66 9.33
N PHE A 53 -1.28 -5.21 8.23
CA PHE A 53 -1.37 -3.81 7.80
C PHE A 53 -2.67 -3.49 7.08
N ILE A 54 -3.27 -4.50 6.45
CA ILE A 54 -4.56 -4.38 5.78
C ILE A 54 -5.40 -5.62 6.08
N GLU A 55 -6.71 -5.52 5.88
CA GLU A 55 -7.64 -6.63 5.97
C GLU A 55 -8.42 -6.76 4.68
N LYS A 56 -8.59 -8.00 4.23
CA LYS A 56 -9.43 -8.30 3.08
C LYS A 56 -10.87 -8.44 3.54
N MET A 57 -11.77 -7.73 2.88
CA MET A 57 -13.20 -7.77 3.17
C MET A 57 -13.98 -8.08 1.91
N SER A 58 -15.15 -8.70 2.10
CA SER A 58 -16.07 -8.96 1.01
C SER A 58 -17.43 -8.36 1.35
N GLU A 59 -17.96 -7.55 0.44
CA GLU A 59 -19.30 -6.94 0.58
C GLU A 59 -20.03 -7.10 -0.75
N ASN A 60 -21.23 -7.65 -0.72
CA ASN A 60 -22.07 -7.82 -1.92
C ASN A 60 -21.31 -8.49 -3.08
N GLY A 61 -20.50 -9.51 -2.78
CA GLY A 61 -19.72 -10.22 -3.76
C GLY A 61 -18.48 -9.49 -4.28
N GLN A 62 -18.17 -8.30 -3.74
CA GLN A 62 -16.99 -7.54 -4.12
C GLN A 62 -15.92 -7.60 -3.03
N THR A 63 -14.67 -7.65 -3.46
CA THR A 63 -13.52 -7.68 -2.57
C THR A 63 -12.99 -6.26 -2.34
N PHE A 64 -12.71 -5.95 -1.08
CA PHE A 64 -12.08 -4.69 -0.67
C PHE A 64 -10.91 -4.98 0.26
N TYR A 65 -9.98 -4.05 0.30
CA TYR A 65 -8.91 -4.06 1.29
C TYR A 65 -9.04 -2.81 2.16
N VAL A 66 -8.96 -3.02 3.47
CA VAL A 66 -9.17 -1.97 4.47
C VAL A 66 -7.87 -1.75 5.23
N LEU A 67 -7.52 -0.48 5.42
CA LEU A 67 -6.34 -0.09 6.18
C LEU A 67 -6.61 -0.32 7.68
N THR A 68 -5.76 -1.10 8.33
CA THR A 68 -5.86 -1.34 9.79
C THR A 68 -5.18 -0.21 10.55
N ASN A 69 -5.35 -0.18 11.88
CA ASN A 69 -4.62 0.79 12.71
C ASN A 69 -3.12 0.59 12.58
N LYS A 70 -2.67 -0.65 12.52
CA LYS A 70 -1.25 -0.96 12.30
C LYS A 70 -0.77 -0.44 10.94
N GLY A 71 -1.61 -0.58 9.91
CA GLY A 71 -1.32 -0.04 8.59
C GLY A 71 -1.25 1.48 8.58
N LYS A 72 -2.13 2.15 9.32
CA LYS A 72 -2.09 3.61 9.46
C LYS A 72 -0.82 4.08 10.14
N GLU A 73 -0.40 3.39 11.19
CA GLU A 73 0.85 3.71 11.89
C GLU A 73 2.06 3.52 10.98
N PHE A 74 2.08 2.41 10.25
CA PHE A 74 3.15 2.16 9.27
C PHE A 74 3.21 3.27 8.23
N LEU A 75 2.07 3.64 7.66
CA LEU A 75 2.01 4.67 6.63
C LEU A 75 2.44 6.04 7.17
N SER A 76 2.04 6.37 8.41
CA SER A 76 2.48 7.61 9.06
C SER A 76 4.01 7.64 9.21
N GLY A 77 4.60 6.55 9.67
CA GLY A 77 6.04 6.42 9.80
C GLY A 77 6.76 6.49 8.46
N PHE A 78 6.20 5.82 7.45
CA PHE A 78 6.74 5.85 6.10
C PHE A 78 6.73 7.27 5.53
N ASN A 79 5.64 8.00 5.68
CA ASN A 79 5.53 9.37 5.19
C ASN A 79 6.54 10.30 5.86
N LYS A 80 6.76 10.13 7.16
CA LYS A 80 7.77 10.91 7.91
C LYS A 80 9.17 10.60 7.42
N MET A 81 9.47 9.31 7.22
CA MET A 81 10.77 8.87 6.74
C MET A 81 11.03 9.40 5.32
N GLU A 82 10.03 9.34 4.45
CA GLU A 82 10.13 9.84 3.08
C GLU A 82 10.45 11.32 3.08
N ARG A 83 9.75 12.13 3.88
CA ARG A 83 10.03 13.58 4.00
C ARG A 83 11.43 13.85 4.54
N TYR A 84 11.85 13.04 5.49
CA TYR A 84 13.18 13.15 6.07
C TYR A 84 14.26 12.94 5.01
N PHE A 85 14.16 11.85 4.25
CA PHE A 85 15.12 11.55 3.20
C PHE A 85 15.06 12.55 2.04
N ASP A 86 13.87 13.01 1.67
CA ASP A 86 13.69 14.01 0.62
C ASP A 86 14.42 15.32 0.98
N ALA A 87 14.40 15.69 2.26
CA ALA A 87 15.10 16.89 2.74
C ALA A 87 16.61 16.81 2.52
N PHE A 88 17.15 15.60 2.45
CA PHE A 88 18.58 15.39 2.19
C PHE A 88 18.86 15.02 0.73
N GLY A 89 17.84 15.06 -0.13
CA GLY A 89 17.99 14.70 -1.53
C GLY A 89 18.15 13.20 -1.77
N VAL A 90 17.75 12.37 -0.81
CA VAL A 90 17.83 10.90 -0.90
C VAL A 90 16.44 10.31 -1.13
N GLN A 91 16.33 9.39 -2.08
CA GLN A 91 15.08 8.69 -2.34
C GLN A 91 15.11 7.30 -1.72
N ILE A 92 13.96 6.89 -1.21
CA ILE A 92 13.77 5.55 -0.65
C ILE A 92 13.66 4.51 -1.75
#